data_4d87fc04b964bca7030950b836718fbc
#
_entry.id   4d87fc04b964bca7030950b836718fbc
#
_cell.length_a   1.000
_cell.length_b   1.000
_cell.length_c   1.000
_cell.angle_alpha   90.00
_cell.angle_beta   90.00
_cell.angle_gamma   90.00
#
_symmetry.space_group_name_H-M   'P 1'
#
loop_
_entity.id
_entity.type
_entity.pdbx_description
1 polymer ?
#
loop_
_entity_poly.entity_id
_entity_poly.type
_entity_poly.pdbx_seq_one_letter_code
_entity_poly.pdbx_strand_id
1 'polypeptide(L)'
;DDIILCGGNLELEYQDKVCLLGKNGCGKSTVLKIVLGQIKNYDGKVTIGSNVKIGYLPQHVSFENEDETILQEFQKHFTGNLTQAYSTLAAFHFYGEEVNKRISSLSGGEKVRLKFAELVQNDVNFLVLDEPTNHLDVRNREILEEALNSFEGTVLFVSHDRYFINKVANRVVELEDGEFTSYLGNYDFYREHSA
;
A
#
# COMPACT_ATOMS: atom_id res chain seq x y z
N ASP A 1 6.32 -27.62 -6.59
CA ASP A 1 6.94 -26.31 -6.30
C ASP A 1 6.94 -25.53 -7.61
N ASP A 2 6.03 -24.55 -7.71
CA ASP A 2 5.94 -23.75 -8.92
C ASP A 2 7.00 -22.65 -8.88
N ILE A 3 7.82 -22.55 -9.92
CA ILE A 3 8.79 -21.47 -10.09
C ILE A 3 8.02 -20.21 -10.47
N ILE A 4 8.06 -19.18 -9.61
CA ILE A 4 7.34 -17.92 -9.79
C ILE A 4 8.25 -16.84 -10.40
N LEU A 5 9.54 -16.88 -10.08
CA LEU A 5 10.55 -15.96 -10.60
C LEU A 5 11.74 -16.78 -11.11
N CYS A 6 12.24 -16.44 -12.28
CA CYS A 6 13.39 -17.08 -12.88
C CYS A 6 14.40 -16.01 -13.30
N GLY A 7 15.31 -15.64 -12.38
CA GLY A 7 16.37 -14.65 -12.66
C GLY A 7 15.93 -13.19 -12.65
N GLY A 8 14.74 -12.89 -12.14
CA GLY A 8 14.21 -11.54 -12.09
C GLY A 8 14.98 -10.64 -11.08
N ASN A 9 15.33 -9.42 -11.50
CA ASN A 9 15.90 -8.39 -10.64
C ASN A 9 14.94 -7.20 -10.55
N LEU A 10 14.57 -6.82 -9.32
CA LEU A 10 13.74 -5.66 -9.04
C LEU A 10 14.47 -4.77 -8.02
N GLU A 11 14.80 -3.57 -8.43
CA GLU A 11 15.37 -2.53 -7.59
C GLU A 11 14.36 -1.40 -7.40
N LEU A 12 14.20 -0.95 -6.16
CA LEU A 12 13.34 0.17 -5.80
C LEU A 12 14.22 1.28 -5.20
N GLU A 13 14.05 2.48 -5.70
CA GLU A 13 14.75 3.66 -5.23
C GLU A 13 13.88 4.48 -4.25
N TYR A 14 14.51 5.41 -3.55
CA TYR A 14 13.79 6.33 -2.67
C TYR A 14 12.80 7.18 -3.47
N GLN A 15 11.58 7.31 -2.96
CA GLN A 15 10.43 7.99 -3.60
C GLN A 15 9.89 7.31 -4.86
N ASP A 16 10.34 6.12 -5.20
CA ASP A 16 9.65 5.33 -6.23
C ASP A 16 8.22 5.02 -5.81
N LYS A 17 7.26 5.22 -6.71
CA LYS A 17 5.88 4.76 -6.57
C LYS A 17 5.61 3.73 -7.67
N VAL A 18 5.94 2.49 -7.34
CA VAL A 18 5.97 1.38 -8.29
C VAL A 18 4.68 0.59 -8.25
N CYS A 19 4.00 0.52 -9.39
CA CYS A 19 2.93 -0.45 -9.59
C CYS A 19 3.49 -1.75 -10.17
N LEU A 20 3.28 -2.87 -9.47
CA LEU A 20 3.60 -4.20 -9.97
C LEU A 20 2.41 -4.77 -10.74
N LEU A 21 2.55 -4.87 -12.05
CA LEU A 21 1.58 -5.45 -12.97
C LEU A 21 1.94 -6.88 -13.36
N GLY A 22 0.98 -7.57 -13.96
CA GLY A 22 1.13 -8.92 -14.50
C GLY A 22 -0.17 -9.69 -14.45
N LYS A 23 -0.22 -10.80 -15.18
CA LYS A 23 -1.40 -11.69 -15.25
C LYS A 23 -1.78 -12.23 -13.87
N ASN A 24 -3.04 -12.62 -13.69
CA ASN A 24 -3.46 -13.27 -12.45
C ASN A 24 -2.69 -14.59 -12.27
N GLY A 25 -2.18 -14.81 -11.05
CA GLY A 25 -1.40 -16.00 -10.72
C GLY A 25 0.09 -15.93 -11.11
N CYS A 26 0.60 -14.86 -11.75
CA CYS A 26 2.02 -14.75 -12.11
C CYS A 26 2.97 -14.56 -10.91
N GLY A 27 2.45 -14.37 -9.69
CA GLY A 27 3.29 -14.29 -8.48
C GLY A 27 3.39 -12.91 -7.82
N LYS A 28 2.59 -11.91 -8.22
CA LYS A 28 2.63 -10.55 -7.63
C LYS A 28 2.53 -10.56 -6.11
N SER A 29 1.50 -11.21 -5.56
CA SER A 29 1.33 -11.30 -4.09
C SER A 29 2.44 -12.11 -3.42
N THR A 30 3.06 -13.05 -4.13
CA THR A 30 4.24 -13.78 -3.62
C THR A 30 5.44 -12.85 -3.53
N VAL A 31 5.66 -11.98 -4.52
CA VAL A 31 6.71 -10.96 -4.48
C VAL A 31 6.50 -10.03 -3.29
N LEU A 32 5.27 -9.52 -3.08
CA LEU A 32 4.97 -8.69 -1.91
C LEU A 32 5.27 -9.42 -0.60
N LYS A 33 4.86 -10.69 -0.46
CA LYS A 33 5.12 -11.49 0.75
C LYS A 33 6.61 -11.77 0.98
N ILE A 34 7.41 -11.92 -0.07
CA ILE A 34 8.87 -12.04 0.03
C ILE A 34 9.47 -10.73 0.53
N VAL A 35 9.08 -9.58 -0.04
CA VAL A 35 9.52 -8.25 0.40
C VAL A 35 9.15 -8.00 1.87
N LEU A 36 7.96 -8.45 2.29
CA LEU A 36 7.50 -8.36 3.68
C LEU A 36 8.18 -9.35 4.63
N GLY A 37 9.03 -10.26 4.12
CA GLY A 37 9.68 -11.30 4.91
C GLY A 37 8.74 -12.40 5.42
N GLN A 38 7.52 -12.48 4.87
CA GLN A 38 6.53 -13.50 5.21
C GLN A 38 6.84 -14.86 4.56
N ILE A 39 7.47 -14.85 3.39
CA ILE A 39 8.01 -16.04 2.73
C ILE A 39 9.53 -15.98 2.87
N LYS A 40 10.11 -17.03 3.46
CA LYS A 40 11.57 -17.13 3.71
C LYS A 40 12.25 -18.23 2.90
N ASN A 41 11.47 -19.16 2.35
CA ASN A 41 12.01 -20.27 1.56
C ASN A 41 11.86 -19.91 0.07
N TYR A 42 12.91 -19.26 -0.48
CA TYR A 42 13.03 -18.92 -1.90
C TYR A 42 14.51 -18.90 -2.30
N ASP A 43 14.78 -19.14 -3.56
CA ASP A 43 16.10 -18.96 -4.14
C ASP A 43 16.29 -17.50 -4.56
N GLY A 44 17.43 -16.91 -4.20
CA GLY A 44 17.71 -15.52 -4.51
C GLY A 44 18.05 -14.68 -3.28
N LYS A 45 18.08 -13.36 -3.45
CA LYS A 45 18.44 -12.41 -2.39
C LYS A 45 17.50 -11.22 -2.40
N VAL A 46 16.98 -10.88 -1.23
CA VAL A 46 16.34 -9.61 -0.95
C VAL A 46 17.23 -8.78 -0.04
N THR A 47 17.50 -7.56 -0.43
CA THR A 47 18.27 -6.61 0.38
C THR A 47 17.39 -5.41 0.69
N ILE A 48 17.16 -5.15 1.97
CA ILE A 48 16.41 -4.01 2.46
C ILE A 48 17.39 -3.08 3.17
N GLY A 49 17.33 -1.79 2.84
CA GLY A 49 18.19 -0.79 3.48
C GLY A 49 17.97 -0.75 5.00
N SER A 50 19.02 -0.50 5.76
CA SER A 50 19.01 -0.53 7.23
C SER A 50 18.01 0.44 7.87
N ASN A 51 17.68 1.54 7.19
CA ASN A 51 16.77 2.58 7.67
C ASN A 51 15.35 2.44 7.10
N VAL A 52 15.07 1.36 6.35
CA VAL A 52 13.75 1.12 5.77
C VAL A 52 12.81 0.57 6.82
N LYS A 53 11.70 1.29 7.03
CA LYS A 53 10.58 0.87 7.86
C LYS A 53 9.38 0.58 6.96
N ILE A 54 9.03 -0.70 6.87
CA ILE A 54 7.97 -1.17 5.97
C ILE A 54 6.61 -1.09 6.66
N GLY A 55 5.64 -0.45 6.00
CA GLY A 55 4.23 -0.54 6.32
C GLY A 55 3.48 -1.38 5.30
N TYR A 56 2.57 -2.22 5.74
CA TYR A 56 1.79 -3.09 4.87
C TYR A 56 0.30 -2.80 4.96
N LEU A 57 -0.32 -2.54 3.83
CA LEU A 57 -1.76 -2.44 3.68
C LEU A 57 -2.26 -3.66 2.90
N PRO A 58 -2.88 -4.65 3.57
CA PRO A 58 -3.40 -5.85 2.92
C PRO A 58 -4.67 -5.55 2.12
N GLN A 59 -5.01 -6.45 1.20
CA GLN A 59 -6.25 -6.39 0.42
C GLN A 59 -7.51 -6.35 1.30
N HIS A 60 -7.50 -7.07 2.42
CA HIS A 60 -8.56 -7.06 3.41
C HIS A 60 -8.04 -6.50 4.73
N VAL A 61 -8.51 -5.31 5.08
CA VAL A 61 -8.18 -4.67 6.34
C VAL A 61 -9.11 -5.16 7.44
N SER A 62 -8.53 -5.70 8.51
CA SER A 62 -9.20 -6.09 9.75
C SER A 62 -8.49 -5.49 10.95
N PHE A 63 -9.22 -5.30 12.04
CA PHE A 63 -8.70 -4.82 13.31
C PHE A 63 -8.93 -5.88 14.38
N GLU A 64 -8.07 -5.93 15.39
CA GLU A 64 -8.13 -6.95 16.45
C GLU A 64 -9.41 -6.82 17.28
N ASN A 65 -9.83 -5.59 17.54
CA ASN A 65 -11.04 -5.30 18.31
C ASN A 65 -11.92 -4.27 17.56
N GLU A 66 -12.90 -4.77 16.84
CA GLU A 66 -13.83 -3.91 16.07
C GLU A 66 -14.88 -3.20 16.95
N ASP A 67 -14.97 -3.50 18.24
CA ASP A 67 -15.83 -2.79 19.19
C ASP A 67 -15.23 -1.47 19.67
N GLU A 68 -13.93 -1.27 19.46
CA GLU A 68 -13.26 0.00 19.76
C GLU A 68 -13.65 1.10 18.79
N THR A 69 -13.44 2.34 19.23
CA THR A 69 -13.63 3.51 18.37
C THR A 69 -12.40 3.75 17.51
N ILE A 70 -12.59 4.51 16.42
CA ILE A 70 -11.49 4.98 15.55
C ILE A 70 -10.37 5.61 16.38
N LEU A 71 -10.74 6.51 17.30
CA LEU A 71 -9.77 7.20 18.14
C LEU A 71 -9.02 6.24 19.08
N GLN A 72 -9.71 5.28 19.68
CA GLN A 72 -9.08 4.29 20.56
C GLN A 72 -8.07 3.43 19.81
N GLU A 73 -8.45 2.91 18.64
CA GLU A 73 -7.54 2.12 17.81
C GLU A 73 -6.32 2.93 17.37
N PHE A 74 -6.56 4.13 16.82
CA PHE A 74 -5.49 5.00 16.37
C PHE A 74 -4.50 5.33 17.48
N GLN A 75 -4.98 5.59 18.70
CA GLN A 75 -4.12 5.93 19.85
C GLN A 75 -3.22 4.78 20.30
N LYS A 76 -3.53 3.52 20.01
CA LYS A 76 -2.65 2.38 20.35
C LYS A 76 -1.26 2.50 19.72
N HIS A 77 -1.22 3.08 18.54
CA HIS A 77 -0.02 3.17 17.70
C HIS A 77 0.52 4.60 17.58
N PHE A 78 -0.13 5.56 18.23
CA PHE A 78 0.18 6.98 18.13
C PHE A 78 0.90 7.51 19.36
N THR A 79 2.06 8.12 19.16
CA THR A 79 2.91 8.63 20.28
C THR A 79 2.67 10.10 20.62
N GLY A 80 1.81 10.79 19.89
CA GLY A 80 1.47 12.20 20.10
C GLY A 80 0.39 12.44 21.16
N ASN A 81 0.05 13.70 21.39
CA ASN A 81 -1.05 14.07 22.26
C ASN A 81 -2.41 13.97 21.54
N LEU A 82 -3.50 14.08 22.31
CA LEU A 82 -4.86 13.94 21.81
C LEU A 82 -5.20 14.93 20.67
N THR A 83 -4.75 16.18 20.78
CA THR A 83 -4.96 17.20 19.73
C THR A 83 -4.30 16.82 18.42
N GLN A 84 -3.09 16.27 18.50
CA GLN A 84 -2.37 15.77 17.32
C GLN A 84 -3.07 14.55 16.72
N ALA A 85 -3.59 13.64 17.55
CA ALA A 85 -4.38 12.50 17.07
C ALA A 85 -5.61 12.97 16.27
N TYR A 86 -6.37 13.93 16.79
CA TYR A 86 -7.50 14.52 16.08
C TYR A 86 -7.07 15.19 14.76
N SER A 87 -5.97 15.93 14.77
CA SER A 87 -5.46 16.60 13.57
C SER A 87 -5.05 15.59 12.49
N THR A 88 -4.39 14.50 12.88
CA THR A 88 -4.00 13.45 11.96
C THR A 88 -5.23 12.72 11.41
N LEU A 89 -6.16 12.32 12.26
CA LEU A 89 -7.39 11.66 11.82
C LEU A 89 -8.20 12.56 10.88
N ALA A 90 -8.20 13.88 11.13
CA ALA A 90 -8.86 14.85 10.24
C ALA A 90 -8.19 14.94 8.86
N ALA A 91 -6.86 14.79 8.76
CA ALA A 91 -6.16 14.71 7.48
C ALA A 91 -6.57 13.48 6.66
N PHE A 92 -7.04 12.43 7.34
CA PHE A 92 -7.65 11.25 6.72
C PHE A 92 -9.19 11.30 6.72
N HIS A 93 -9.77 12.49 6.79
CA HIS A 93 -11.21 12.74 6.72
C HIS A 93 -12.06 12.08 7.80
N PHE A 94 -11.51 11.89 9.00
CA PHE A 94 -12.28 11.55 10.20
C PHE A 94 -12.45 12.78 11.06
N TYR A 95 -13.61 13.42 11.04
CA TYR A 95 -13.87 14.71 11.66
C TYR A 95 -14.79 14.60 12.88
N GLY A 96 -14.54 15.44 13.89
CA GLY A 96 -15.43 15.65 15.01
C GLY A 96 -15.88 14.34 15.67
N GLU A 97 -17.18 14.11 15.71
CA GLU A 97 -17.79 12.91 16.33
C GLU A 97 -17.54 11.61 15.56
N GLU A 98 -17.08 11.68 14.32
CA GLU A 98 -16.79 10.47 13.55
C GLU A 98 -15.70 9.60 14.18
N VAL A 99 -14.74 10.21 14.87
CA VAL A 99 -13.66 9.47 15.54
C VAL A 99 -14.15 8.59 16.69
N ASN A 100 -15.40 8.83 17.16
CA ASN A 100 -16.08 8.02 18.18
C ASN A 100 -16.90 6.87 17.61
N LYS A 101 -16.99 6.74 16.26
CA LYS A 101 -17.62 5.59 15.63
C LYS A 101 -16.84 4.32 15.95
N ARG A 102 -17.55 3.22 16.15
CA ARG A 102 -16.93 1.89 16.29
C ARG A 102 -16.39 1.41 14.96
N ILE A 103 -15.28 0.70 14.99
CA ILE A 103 -14.64 0.12 13.80
C ILE A 103 -15.57 -0.85 13.09
N SER A 104 -16.39 -1.60 13.85
CA SER A 104 -17.42 -2.50 13.29
C SER A 104 -18.45 -1.80 12.40
N SER A 105 -18.65 -0.49 12.57
CA SER A 105 -19.59 0.30 11.77
C SER A 105 -18.97 0.92 10.51
N LEU A 106 -17.65 0.80 10.35
CA LEU A 106 -16.93 1.38 9.22
C LEU A 106 -17.13 0.56 7.94
N SER A 107 -17.30 1.26 6.83
CA SER A 107 -17.17 0.67 5.50
C SER A 107 -15.75 0.16 5.25
N GLY A 108 -15.57 -0.72 4.26
CA GLY A 108 -14.25 -1.20 3.87
C GLY A 108 -13.29 -0.06 3.53
N GLY A 109 -13.76 0.98 2.84
CA GLY A 109 -12.96 2.15 2.50
C GLY A 109 -12.54 2.98 3.72
N GLU A 110 -13.43 3.15 4.70
CA GLU A 110 -13.09 3.81 5.97
C GLU A 110 -12.06 3.00 6.77
N LYS A 111 -12.16 1.67 6.77
CA LYS A 111 -11.15 0.78 7.39
C LYS A 111 -9.78 0.92 6.72
N VAL A 112 -9.74 0.99 5.38
CA VAL A 112 -8.49 1.22 4.62
C VAL A 112 -7.87 2.58 4.99
N ARG A 113 -8.67 3.66 5.06
CA ARG A 113 -8.20 4.99 5.46
C ARG A 113 -7.64 5.02 6.88
N LEU A 114 -8.34 4.39 7.82
CA LEU A 114 -7.86 4.31 9.22
C LEU A 114 -6.52 3.56 9.29
N LYS A 115 -6.42 2.42 8.61
CA LYS A 115 -5.17 1.65 8.58
C LYS A 115 -4.04 2.42 7.95
N PHE A 116 -4.32 3.17 6.88
CA PHE A 116 -3.31 4.01 6.25
C PHE A 116 -2.85 5.16 7.18
N ALA A 117 -3.78 5.80 7.90
CA ALA A 117 -3.44 6.80 8.91
C ALA A 117 -2.50 6.25 9.99
N GLU A 118 -2.74 5.03 10.47
CA GLU A 118 -1.87 4.35 11.44
C GLU A 118 -0.47 4.10 10.87
N LEU A 119 -0.39 3.63 9.61
CA LEU A 119 0.89 3.33 8.98
C LEU A 119 1.77 4.57 8.84
N VAL A 120 1.19 5.68 8.37
CA VAL A 120 1.95 6.93 8.15
C VAL A 120 2.48 7.52 9.45
N GLN A 121 1.80 7.30 10.58
CA GLN A 121 2.25 7.80 11.90
C GLN A 121 3.44 7.04 12.49
N ASN A 122 3.72 5.84 12.01
CA ASN A 122 4.78 4.98 12.56
C ASN A 122 6.15 5.16 11.89
N ASP A 123 6.46 6.34 11.38
CA ASP A 123 7.70 6.64 10.65
C ASP A 123 7.96 5.66 9.48
N VAL A 124 6.92 5.07 8.94
CA VAL A 124 7.02 4.20 7.77
C VAL A 124 7.53 5.02 6.60
N ASN A 125 8.54 4.52 5.91
CA ASN A 125 9.11 5.15 4.72
C ASN A 125 9.10 4.25 3.47
N PHE A 126 8.57 3.04 3.63
CA PHE A 126 8.28 2.13 2.52
C PHE A 126 6.90 1.48 2.73
N LEU A 127 5.97 1.76 1.84
CA LEU A 127 4.63 1.19 1.85
C LEU A 127 4.51 0.05 0.84
N VAL A 128 3.97 -1.06 1.28
CA VAL A 128 3.58 -2.19 0.44
C VAL A 128 2.06 -2.32 0.48
N LEU A 129 1.39 -2.22 -0.69
CA LEU A 129 -0.07 -2.23 -0.78
C LEU A 129 -0.52 -3.36 -1.72
N ASP A 130 -1.44 -4.19 -1.26
CA ASP A 130 -2.00 -5.29 -2.05
C ASP A 130 -3.45 -4.97 -2.41
N GLU A 131 -3.71 -4.59 -3.68
CA GLU A 131 -5.02 -4.22 -4.23
C GLU A 131 -5.79 -3.20 -3.34
N PRO A 132 -5.18 -2.06 -3.00
CA PRO A 132 -5.72 -1.14 -2.00
C PRO A 132 -7.02 -0.46 -2.42
N THR A 133 -7.36 -0.50 -3.71
CA THR A 133 -8.58 0.12 -4.26
C THR A 133 -9.78 -0.82 -4.32
N ASN A 134 -9.60 -2.11 -4.00
CA ASN A 134 -10.68 -3.08 -4.05
C ASN A 134 -11.80 -2.70 -3.09
N HIS A 135 -13.02 -2.66 -3.62
CA HIS A 135 -14.24 -2.30 -2.88
C HIS A 135 -14.28 -0.87 -2.33
N LEU A 136 -13.36 0.03 -2.76
CA LEU A 136 -13.46 1.43 -2.43
C LEU A 136 -14.48 2.15 -3.33
N ASP A 137 -15.31 2.99 -2.72
CA ASP A 137 -16.06 3.98 -3.47
C ASP A 137 -15.12 5.08 -4.02
N VAL A 138 -15.64 5.91 -4.91
CA VAL A 138 -14.87 6.97 -5.58
C VAL A 138 -14.21 7.90 -4.57
N ARG A 139 -14.94 8.31 -3.53
CA ARG A 139 -14.45 9.26 -2.51
C ARG A 139 -13.29 8.67 -1.70
N ASN A 140 -13.43 7.43 -1.23
CA ASN A 140 -12.37 6.78 -0.45
C ASN A 140 -11.12 6.51 -1.30
N ARG A 141 -11.30 6.22 -2.60
CA ARG A 141 -10.19 6.08 -3.54
C ARG A 141 -9.45 7.40 -3.73
N GLU A 142 -10.15 8.51 -3.97
CA GLU A 142 -9.55 9.85 -4.12
C GLU A 142 -8.74 10.25 -2.88
N ILE A 143 -9.25 10.01 -1.69
CA ILE A 143 -8.53 10.27 -0.43
C ILE A 143 -7.25 9.44 -0.35
N LEU A 144 -7.30 8.16 -0.73
CA LEU A 144 -6.12 7.30 -0.75
C LEU A 144 -5.09 7.76 -1.78
N GLU A 145 -5.54 8.19 -2.98
CA GLU A 145 -4.69 8.77 -4.02
C GLU A 145 -3.95 10.01 -3.52
N GLU A 146 -4.67 10.95 -2.89
CA GLU A 146 -4.09 12.17 -2.31
C GLU A 146 -3.06 11.85 -1.21
N ALA A 147 -3.40 10.94 -0.32
CA ALA A 147 -2.50 10.51 0.76
C ALA A 147 -1.23 9.85 0.24
N LEU A 148 -1.33 8.97 -0.78
CA LEU A 148 -0.18 8.33 -1.41
C LEU A 148 0.67 9.33 -2.21
N ASN A 149 0.06 10.31 -2.86
CA ASN A 149 0.79 11.35 -3.57
C ASN A 149 1.57 12.27 -2.62
N SER A 150 1.03 12.54 -1.44
CA SER A 150 1.67 13.33 -0.40
C SER A 150 2.72 12.55 0.41
N PHE A 151 2.73 11.23 0.29
CA PHE A 151 3.68 10.38 1.00
C PHE A 151 5.08 10.50 0.38
N GLU A 152 6.05 10.94 1.16
CA GLU A 152 7.42 11.20 0.71
C GLU A 152 8.31 9.94 0.62
N GLY A 153 7.81 8.79 1.08
CA GLY A 153 8.52 7.51 1.03
C GLY A 153 8.32 6.76 -0.30
N THR A 154 8.86 5.55 -0.34
CA THR A 154 8.73 4.61 -1.45
C THR A 154 7.42 3.82 -1.32
N VAL A 155 6.77 3.53 -2.44
CA VAL A 155 5.53 2.73 -2.48
C VAL A 155 5.68 1.61 -3.51
N LEU A 156 5.42 0.38 -3.09
CA LEU A 156 5.24 -0.76 -3.98
C LEU A 156 3.80 -1.25 -3.85
N PHE A 157 3.07 -1.27 -4.95
CA PHE A 157 1.67 -1.69 -4.90
C PHE A 157 1.26 -2.56 -6.08
N VAL A 158 0.27 -3.40 -5.83
CA VAL A 158 -0.46 -4.15 -6.86
C VAL A 158 -1.83 -3.52 -7.00
N SER A 159 -2.25 -3.22 -8.21
CA SER A 159 -3.62 -2.77 -8.50
C SER A 159 -4.01 -3.11 -9.94
N HIS A 160 -5.31 -3.32 -10.15
CA HIS A 160 -5.93 -3.46 -11.48
C HIS A 160 -6.69 -2.19 -11.89
N ASP A 161 -6.76 -1.19 -11.03
CA ASP A 161 -7.41 0.09 -11.30
C ASP A 161 -6.47 1.02 -12.08
N ARG A 162 -6.72 1.14 -13.39
CA ARG A 162 -5.91 1.95 -14.31
C ARG A 162 -5.88 3.42 -13.92
N TYR A 163 -6.99 3.98 -13.43
CA TYR A 163 -7.06 5.37 -13.01
C TYR A 163 -6.18 5.60 -11.77
N PHE A 164 -6.27 4.71 -10.80
CA PHE A 164 -5.44 4.76 -9.62
C PHE A 164 -3.95 4.64 -9.97
N ILE A 165 -3.58 3.69 -10.83
CA ILE A 165 -2.20 3.52 -11.27
C ILE A 165 -1.70 4.79 -11.95
N ASN A 166 -2.48 5.39 -12.85
CA ASN A 166 -2.11 6.64 -13.53
C ASN A 166 -1.93 7.82 -12.58
N LYS A 167 -2.65 7.84 -11.46
CA LYS A 167 -2.60 8.93 -10.48
C LYS A 167 -1.43 8.80 -9.50
N VAL A 168 -1.03 7.58 -9.19
CA VAL A 168 -0.08 7.29 -8.10
C VAL A 168 1.28 6.84 -8.63
N ALA A 169 1.33 5.98 -9.66
CA ALA A 169 2.58 5.40 -10.12
C ALA A 169 3.44 6.41 -10.89
N ASN A 170 4.72 6.47 -10.56
CA ASN A 170 5.75 7.08 -11.39
C ASN A 170 6.59 6.04 -12.14
N ARG A 171 6.38 4.74 -11.82
CA ARG A 171 7.04 3.62 -12.46
C ARG A 171 6.11 2.40 -12.46
N VAL A 172 6.06 1.71 -13.58
CA VAL A 172 5.35 0.44 -13.71
C VAL A 172 6.38 -0.66 -13.89
N VAL A 173 6.20 -1.76 -13.17
CA VAL A 173 6.99 -2.99 -13.34
C VAL A 173 6.05 -4.11 -13.72
N GLU A 174 6.28 -4.72 -14.86
CA GLU A 174 5.53 -5.87 -15.33
C GLU A 174 6.25 -7.16 -14.93
N LEU A 175 5.51 -8.06 -14.31
CA LEU A 175 5.94 -9.43 -14.04
C LEU A 175 5.30 -10.36 -15.06
N GLU A 176 6.08 -10.86 -15.99
CA GLU A 176 5.67 -11.83 -16.99
C GLU A 176 6.71 -12.93 -17.13
N ASP A 177 6.24 -14.18 -17.17
CA ASP A 177 7.08 -15.39 -17.30
C ASP A 177 8.27 -15.47 -16.32
N GLY A 178 8.09 -14.91 -15.13
CA GLY A 178 9.10 -14.90 -14.07
C GLY A 178 10.14 -13.80 -14.17
N GLU A 179 10.02 -12.88 -15.11
CA GLU A 179 10.92 -11.75 -15.32
C GLU A 179 10.24 -10.42 -14.99
N PHE A 180 11.04 -9.43 -14.58
CA PHE A 180 10.59 -8.06 -14.35
C PHE A 180 11.01 -7.15 -15.50
N THR A 181 10.03 -6.47 -16.10
CA THR A 181 10.27 -5.41 -17.08
C THR A 181 9.81 -4.07 -16.51
N SER A 182 10.71 -3.09 -16.49
CA SER A 182 10.45 -1.78 -15.86
C SER A 182 10.19 -0.70 -16.90
N TYR A 183 9.13 0.10 -16.66
CA TYR A 183 8.71 1.23 -17.47
C TYR A 183 8.71 2.48 -16.58
N LEU A 184 9.54 3.48 -16.90
CA LEU A 184 9.63 4.74 -16.15
C LEU A 184 8.48 5.67 -16.58
N GLY A 185 7.34 5.51 -15.94
CA GLY A 185 6.12 6.26 -16.20
C GLY A 185 4.90 5.63 -15.56
N ASN A 186 3.75 6.22 -15.83
CA ASN A 186 2.45 5.75 -15.35
C ASN A 186 1.88 4.61 -16.23
N TYR A 187 0.61 4.25 -16.00
CA TYR A 187 -0.05 3.18 -16.77
C TYR A 187 -0.17 3.49 -18.26
N ASP A 188 -0.42 4.76 -18.64
CA ASP A 188 -0.55 5.14 -20.05
C ASP A 188 0.79 5.00 -20.77
N PHE A 189 1.89 5.43 -20.14
CA PHE A 189 3.24 5.21 -20.66
C PHE A 189 3.56 3.72 -20.83
N TYR A 190 3.22 2.89 -19.83
CA TYR A 190 3.37 1.44 -19.93
C TYR A 190 2.62 0.87 -21.14
N ARG A 191 1.34 1.27 -21.33
CA ARG A 191 0.51 0.80 -22.44
C ARG A 191 1.04 1.16 -23.82
N GLU A 192 1.72 2.27 -23.93
CA GLU A 192 2.31 2.72 -25.20
C GLU A 192 3.62 1.99 -25.53
N HIS A 193 4.32 1.43 -24.52
CA HIS A 193 5.65 0.87 -24.66
C HIS A 193 5.73 -0.64 -24.35
N SER A 194 4.69 -1.23 -23.78
CA SER A 194 4.59 -2.69 -23.64
C SER A 194 4.17 -3.30 -24.98
N ALA A 195 5.00 -4.19 -25.53
CA ALA A 195 4.79 -4.87 -26.81
C ALA A 195 3.62 -5.87 -26.77
#